data_a3b8bc1bc4834fb2f6009fa6d16fb1f2
#
_entry.id   a3b8bc1bc4834fb2f6009fa6d16fb1f2
#
_cell.length_a   1.000
_cell.length_b   1.000
_cell.length_c   1.000
_cell.angle_alpha   90.00
_cell.angle_beta   90.00
_cell.angle_gamma   90.00
#
_symmetry.space_group_name_H-M   'P 1'
#
loop_
_entity.id
_entity.type
_entity.pdbx_description
1 polymer ?
#
loop_
_entity_poly.entity_id
_entity_poly.type
_entity_poly.pdbx_seq_one_letter_code
_entity_poly.pdbx_strand_id
1 'polypeptide(L)'
;LMILINDGVVKVPHLLQSTVEDGKPVPWVQPHEPPVGDIHSGFWEIAKDGMYGVANRGNGTAHKYFASAPYKIAAKSGTAQVFGLKANETYNAHRIAERLRDHKLMTAFAPYNNPQVAVAIILENGGAGPAVGTIMRQILDHIMLGDNNTNLPTENPAVTAGEDQ
;
A
#
# COMPACT_ATOMS: atom_id res chain seq x y z
N LEU A 1 2.56 -9.71 -1.37
CA LEU A 1 1.68 -9.10 -2.35
C LEU A 1 2.00 -9.60 -3.76
N MET A 2 3.26 -9.50 -4.22
CA MET A 2 3.65 -9.96 -5.56
C MET A 2 3.31 -11.44 -5.84
N ILE A 3 3.48 -12.32 -4.88
CA ILE A 3 3.09 -13.74 -5.00
C ILE A 3 1.56 -13.86 -5.20
N LEU A 4 0.77 -13.09 -4.46
CA LEU A 4 -0.68 -13.09 -4.57
C LEU A 4 -1.16 -12.66 -5.97
N ILE A 5 -0.62 -11.56 -6.51
CA ILE A 5 -1.04 -11.05 -7.83
C ILE A 5 -0.55 -11.91 -8.99
N ASN A 6 0.41 -12.78 -8.77
CA ASN A 6 0.95 -13.74 -9.73
C ASN A 6 0.48 -15.19 -9.45
N ASP A 7 -0.63 -15.37 -8.73
CA ASP A 7 -1.29 -16.66 -8.47
C ASP A 7 -0.34 -17.73 -7.88
N GLY A 8 0.51 -17.31 -6.95
CA GLY A 8 1.49 -18.19 -6.31
C GLY A 8 2.87 -18.19 -6.98
N VAL A 9 3.01 -17.64 -8.18
CA VAL A 9 4.32 -17.59 -8.85
C VAL A 9 5.23 -16.60 -8.12
N VAL A 10 6.41 -17.07 -7.74
CA VAL A 10 7.39 -16.26 -7.01
C VAL A 10 8.16 -15.36 -7.97
N LYS A 11 8.12 -14.06 -7.71
CA LYS A 11 8.98 -13.07 -8.33
C LYS A 11 9.89 -12.47 -7.26
N VAL A 12 11.19 -12.70 -7.36
CA VAL A 12 12.15 -12.20 -6.37
C VAL A 12 12.38 -10.71 -6.58
N PRO A 13 12.02 -9.84 -5.60
CA PRO A 13 12.33 -8.41 -5.70
C PRO A 13 13.83 -8.18 -5.72
N HIS A 14 14.30 -7.29 -6.57
CA HIS A 14 15.71 -6.95 -6.68
C HIS A 14 15.90 -5.47 -7.07
N LEU A 15 17.06 -4.92 -6.76
CA LEU A 15 17.46 -3.56 -7.13
C LEU A 15 18.47 -3.56 -8.29
N LEU A 16 19.13 -4.71 -8.53
CA LEU A 16 20.12 -4.84 -9.60
C LEU A 16 19.42 -5.03 -10.94
N GLN A 17 19.64 -4.12 -11.87
CA GLN A 17 19.13 -4.23 -13.23
C GLN A 17 20.07 -5.03 -14.13
N SER A 18 21.37 -4.75 -14.05
CA SER A 18 22.41 -5.42 -14.83
C SER A 18 23.78 -5.24 -14.17
N THR A 19 24.73 -6.11 -14.52
CA THR A 19 26.16 -5.94 -14.29
C THR A 19 26.86 -5.59 -15.60
N VAL A 20 28.12 -5.21 -15.54
CA VAL A 20 28.94 -5.01 -16.74
C VAL A 20 30.08 -6.02 -16.70
N GLU A 21 30.14 -6.89 -17.70
CA GLU A 21 31.20 -7.87 -17.88
C GLU A 21 31.86 -7.65 -19.27
N ASP A 22 33.15 -7.51 -19.28
CA ASP A 22 33.93 -7.21 -20.52
C ASP A 22 33.38 -6.02 -21.34
N GLY A 23 32.90 -4.97 -20.61
CA GLY A 23 32.33 -3.76 -21.22
C GLY A 23 30.90 -3.92 -21.76
N LYS A 24 30.25 -5.06 -21.55
CA LYS A 24 28.87 -5.33 -22.00
C LYS A 24 27.93 -5.47 -20.83
N PRO A 25 26.68 -4.94 -20.92
CA PRO A 25 25.68 -5.13 -19.88
C PRO A 25 25.19 -6.59 -19.87
N VAL A 26 25.24 -7.21 -18.69
CA VAL A 26 24.66 -8.53 -18.42
C VAL A 26 23.41 -8.30 -17.55
N PRO A 27 22.20 -8.53 -18.09
CA PRO A 27 20.96 -8.32 -17.35
C PRO A 27 20.88 -9.25 -16.15
N TRP A 28 20.24 -8.77 -15.07
CA TRP A 28 19.86 -9.63 -13.97
C TRP A 28 18.85 -10.68 -14.44
N VAL A 29 19.04 -11.92 -14.03
CA VAL A 29 18.16 -13.04 -14.38
C VAL A 29 17.33 -13.43 -13.15
N GLN A 30 16.01 -13.52 -13.34
CA GLN A 30 15.09 -13.98 -12.31
C GLN A 30 15.45 -15.40 -11.88
N PRO A 31 15.76 -15.66 -10.58
CA PRO A 31 15.93 -17.01 -10.09
C PRO A 31 14.66 -17.84 -10.29
N HIS A 32 14.81 -19.10 -10.58
CA HIS A 32 13.69 -20.03 -10.63
C HIS A 32 13.34 -20.46 -9.20
N GLU A 33 12.18 -20.02 -8.73
CA GLU A 33 11.65 -20.42 -7.44
C GLU A 33 10.37 -21.22 -7.64
N PRO A 34 10.15 -22.30 -6.87
CA PRO A 34 8.90 -23.04 -6.94
C PRO A 34 7.73 -22.16 -6.52
N PRO A 35 6.55 -22.32 -7.13
CA PRO A 35 5.37 -21.56 -6.76
C PRO A 35 4.93 -21.86 -5.33
N VAL A 36 4.31 -20.89 -4.69
CA VAL A 36 3.69 -21.03 -3.37
C VAL A 36 2.27 -21.58 -3.55
N GLY A 37 2.04 -22.80 -3.10
CA GLY A 37 0.74 -23.46 -3.20
C GLY A 37 0.35 -23.85 -4.64
N ASP A 38 -0.93 -24.13 -4.83
CA ASP A 38 -1.48 -24.48 -6.14
C ASP A 38 -1.80 -23.21 -6.94
N ILE A 39 -1.06 -22.99 -8.03
CA ILE A 39 -1.23 -21.82 -8.92
C ILE A 39 -2.59 -21.82 -9.66
N HIS A 40 -3.27 -22.97 -9.72
CA HIS A 40 -4.61 -23.09 -10.32
C HIS A 40 -5.74 -22.98 -9.30
N SER A 41 -5.39 -22.72 -8.03
CA SER A 41 -6.39 -22.57 -6.98
C SER A 41 -7.23 -21.30 -7.17
N GLY A 42 -8.55 -21.42 -7.11
CA GLY A 42 -9.48 -20.30 -7.09
C GLY A 42 -9.34 -19.39 -5.86
N PHE A 43 -8.58 -19.78 -4.85
CA PHE A 43 -8.33 -18.97 -3.65
C PHE A 43 -7.55 -17.69 -3.94
N TRP A 44 -6.71 -17.68 -4.98
CA TRP A 44 -6.01 -16.46 -5.41
C TRP A 44 -6.99 -15.37 -5.84
N GLU A 45 -7.99 -15.72 -6.65
CA GLU A 45 -9.04 -14.80 -7.09
C GLU A 45 -9.89 -14.31 -5.92
N ILE A 46 -10.25 -15.18 -4.97
CA ILE A 46 -11.01 -14.80 -3.77
C ILE A 46 -10.23 -13.77 -2.96
N ALA A 47 -8.93 -13.97 -2.76
CA ALA A 47 -8.10 -13.04 -2.01
C ALA A 47 -7.94 -11.69 -2.75
N LYS A 48 -7.72 -11.71 -4.06
CA LYS A 48 -7.65 -10.51 -4.90
C LYS A 48 -8.98 -9.75 -4.90
N ASP A 49 -10.12 -10.44 -5.01
CA ASP A 49 -11.47 -9.84 -4.95
C ASP A 49 -11.74 -9.22 -3.58
N GLY A 50 -11.30 -9.85 -2.50
CA GLY A 50 -11.35 -9.26 -1.16
C GLY A 50 -10.61 -7.93 -1.09
N MET A 51 -9.40 -7.85 -1.65
CA MET A 51 -8.63 -6.62 -1.73
C MET A 51 -9.28 -5.58 -2.68
N TYR A 52 -9.88 -6.02 -3.77
CA TYR A 52 -10.68 -5.15 -4.65
C TYR A 52 -11.83 -4.50 -3.87
N GLY A 53 -12.54 -5.29 -3.05
CA GLY A 53 -13.64 -4.80 -2.23
C GLY A 53 -13.22 -3.70 -1.26
N VAL A 54 -12.04 -3.78 -0.67
CA VAL A 54 -11.49 -2.76 0.24
C VAL A 54 -11.39 -1.38 -0.43
N ALA A 55 -11.03 -1.34 -1.70
CA ALA A 55 -10.83 -0.08 -2.44
C ALA A 55 -12.07 0.39 -3.20
N ASN A 56 -12.90 -0.52 -3.74
CA ASN A 56 -13.92 -0.15 -4.71
C ASN A 56 -15.37 -0.34 -4.23
N ARG A 57 -15.63 -1.20 -3.21
CA ARG A 57 -16.99 -1.37 -2.67
C ARG A 57 -17.29 -0.28 -1.64
N GLY A 58 -18.53 0.21 -1.60
CA GLY A 58 -18.94 1.34 -0.74
C GLY A 58 -18.71 1.14 0.76
N ASN A 59 -18.65 -0.10 1.22
CA ASN A 59 -18.31 -0.48 2.60
C ASN A 59 -16.81 -0.78 2.81
N GLY A 60 -15.98 -0.63 1.77
CA GLY A 60 -14.55 -0.86 1.84
C GLY A 60 -13.82 0.18 2.67
N THR A 61 -12.90 -0.25 3.54
CA THR A 61 -12.19 0.63 4.48
C THR A 61 -11.33 1.69 3.79
N ALA A 62 -10.93 1.47 2.55
CA ALA A 62 -10.16 2.41 1.74
C ALA A 62 -10.97 3.07 0.60
N HIS A 63 -12.26 2.76 0.46
CA HIS A 63 -13.11 3.26 -0.61
C HIS A 63 -13.05 4.79 -0.75
N LYS A 64 -13.11 5.52 0.35
CA LYS A 64 -13.07 6.99 0.36
C LYS A 64 -11.82 7.60 -0.31
N TYR A 65 -10.72 6.87 -0.39
CA TYR A 65 -9.50 7.34 -1.05
C TYR A 65 -9.46 7.00 -2.54
N PHE A 66 -10.13 5.92 -2.95
CA PHE A 66 -10.00 5.34 -4.28
C PHE A 66 -11.24 5.45 -5.15
N ALA A 67 -12.40 5.84 -4.60
CA ALA A 67 -13.66 5.92 -5.34
C ALA A 67 -13.59 6.76 -6.62
N SER A 68 -12.80 7.85 -6.61
CA SER A 68 -12.61 8.76 -7.75
C SER A 68 -11.44 8.39 -8.66
N ALA A 69 -10.76 7.24 -8.43
CA ALA A 69 -9.66 6.83 -9.29
C ALA A 69 -10.16 6.43 -10.68
N PRO A 70 -9.51 6.88 -11.77
CA PRO A 70 -9.89 6.50 -13.14
C PRO A 70 -9.50 5.06 -13.50
N TYR A 71 -8.84 4.35 -12.60
CA TYR A 71 -8.44 2.95 -12.69
C TYR A 71 -8.88 2.18 -11.46
N LYS A 72 -8.99 0.86 -11.57
CA LYS A 72 -9.37 0.00 -10.45
C LYS A 72 -8.16 -0.47 -9.68
N ILE A 73 -8.27 -0.44 -8.36
CA ILE A 73 -7.20 -0.72 -7.40
C ILE A 73 -7.66 -1.85 -6.50
N ALA A 74 -6.76 -2.72 -6.11
CA ALA A 74 -6.96 -3.62 -4.99
C ALA A 74 -6.02 -3.21 -3.86
N ALA A 75 -6.54 -3.12 -2.63
CA ALA A 75 -5.78 -2.61 -1.49
C ALA A 75 -6.10 -3.36 -0.20
N LYS A 76 -5.19 -3.26 0.78
CA LYS A 76 -5.40 -3.71 2.16
C LYS A 76 -4.71 -2.76 3.12
N SER A 77 -5.47 -2.23 4.07
CA SER A 77 -4.95 -1.42 5.17
C SER A 77 -4.50 -2.30 6.33
N GLY A 78 -3.56 -1.82 7.11
CA GLY A 78 -3.10 -2.46 8.33
C GLY A 78 -2.78 -1.44 9.42
N THR A 79 -2.79 -1.91 10.65
CA THR A 79 -2.30 -1.16 11.82
C THR A 79 -1.44 -2.11 12.64
N ALA A 80 -0.20 -1.72 12.92
CA ALA A 80 0.68 -2.48 13.79
C ALA A 80 0.81 -1.75 15.13
N GLN A 81 0.42 -2.41 16.20
CA GLN A 81 0.54 -1.88 17.55
C GLN A 81 1.99 -1.81 17.99
N VAL A 82 2.37 -0.67 18.59
CA VAL A 82 3.72 -0.46 19.12
C VAL A 82 3.81 -0.87 20.58
N PHE A 83 2.72 -0.77 21.35
CA PHE A 83 2.69 -1.19 22.74
C PHE A 83 1.33 -1.80 23.13
N GLY A 84 1.35 -2.63 24.19
CA GLY A 84 0.12 -3.23 24.72
C GLY A 84 -0.70 -2.25 25.55
N LEU A 85 -2.02 -2.25 25.36
CA LEU A 85 -2.95 -1.54 26.23
C LEU A 85 -3.30 -2.40 27.45
N LYS A 86 -3.52 -1.76 28.59
CA LYS A 86 -4.06 -2.43 29.77
C LYS A 86 -5.53 -2.80 29.56
N ALA A 87 -6.02 -3.77 30.33
CA ALA A 87 -7.44 -4.06 30.38
C ALA A 87 -8.22 -2.77 30.67
N ASN A 88 -9.26 -2.49 29.88
CA ASN A 88 -10.10 -1.30 29.94
C ASN A 88 -9.48 0.03 29.48
N GLU A 89 -8.29 0.02 28.87
CA GLU A 89 -7.75 1.20 28.18
C GLU A 89 -8.17 1.21 26.72
N THR A 90 -8.57 2.38 26.22
CA THR A 90 -8.86 2.59 24.80
C THR A 90 -7.71 3.35 24.16
N TYR A 91 -7.26 2.85 23.02
CA TYR A 91 -6.22 3.50 22.24
C TYR A 91 -6.65 4.90 21.80
N ASN A 92 -5.84 5.91 22.09
CA ASN A 92 -6.02 7.27 21.59
C ASN A 92 -4.68 7.86 21.16
N ALA A 93 -4.47 7.91 19.85
CA ALA A 93 -3.21 8.37 19.26
C ALA A 93 -2.83 9.81 19.64
N HIS A 94 -3.81 10.67 19.95
CA HIS A 94 -3.56 12.06 20.35
C HIS A 94 -3.09 12.19 21.80
N ARG A 95 -3.32 11.17 22.64
CA ARG A 95 -2.92 11.15 24.07
C ARG A 95 -1.67 10.33 24.32
N ILE A 96 -1.08 9.75 23.29
CA ILE A 96 0.07 8.87 23.37
C ILE A 96 1.27 9.59 22.74
N ALA A 97 2.44 9.48 23.37
CA ALA A 97 3.69 9.99 22.81
C ALA A 97 3.90 9.45 21.40
N GLU A 98 4.38 10.28 20.49
CA GLU A 98 4.49 9.96 19.07
C GLU A 98 5.19 8.62 18.83
N ARG A 99 6.33 8.38 19.46
CA ARG A 99 7.11 7.14 19.37
C ARG A 99 6.38 5.86 19.80
N LEU A 100 5.22 6.00 20.44
CA LEU A 100 4.37 4.88 20.90
C LEU A 100 3.09 4.76 20.08
N ARG A 101 2.87 5.63 19.11
CA ARG A 101 1.69 5.53 18.24
C ARG A 101 1.82 4.32 17.32
N ASP A 102 0.68 3.73 17.01
CA ASP A 102 0.61 2.61 16.07
C ASP A 102 1.16 2.99 14.70
N HIS A 103 1.84 2.05 14.06
CA HIS A 103 2.21 2.18 12.66
C HIS A 103 0.98 2.01 11.76
N LYS A 104 0.88 2.80 10.72
CA LYS A 104 -0.15 2.67 9.68
C LYS A 104 0.47 2.05 8.44
N LEU A 105 -0.20 1.02 7.92
CA LEU A 105 0.28 0.27 6.79
C LEU A 105 -0.79 0.22 5.69
N MET A 106 -0.33 0.16 4.46
CA MET A 106 -1.19 -0.16 3.32
C MET A 106 -0.39 -0.86 2.24
N THR A 107 -0.98 -1.87 1.65
CA THR A 107 -0.51 -2.48 0.41
C THR A 107 -1.58 -2.33 -0.66
N ALA A 108 -1.16 -2.12 -1.90
CA ALA A 108 -2.06 -2.03 -3.04
C ALA A 108 -1.40 -2.52 -4.32
N PHE A 109 -2.21 -2.88 -5.29
CA PHE A 109 -1.77 -3.10 -6.66
C PHE A 109 -2.76 -2.48 -7.66
N ALA A 110 -2.27 -2.10 -8.81
CA ALA A 110 -3.04 -1.46 -9.88
C ALA A 110 -2.42 -1.75 -11.26
N PRO A 111 -3.22 -1.73 -12.36
CA PRO A 111 -4.67 -1.87 -12.37
C PRO A 111 -5.11 -3.26 -11.87
N TYR A 112 -6.34 -3.39 -11.35
CA TYR A 112 -6.82 -4.66 -10.81
C TYR A 112 -6.81 -5.80 -11.84
N ASN A 113 -7.34 -5.54 -13.06
CA ASN A 113 -7.48 -6.59 -14.08
C ASN A 113 -6.16 -6.96 -14.78
N ASN A 114 -5.14 -6.10 -14.71
CA ASN A 114 -3.83 -6.35 -15.31
C ASN A 114 -2.77 -5.66 -14.45
N PRO A 115 -2.39 -6.24 -13.31
CA PRO A 115 -1.48 -5.60 -12.36
C PRO A 115 -0.12 -5.27 -12.97
N GLN A 116 0.24 -3.99 -12.94
CA GLN A 116 1.53 -3.48 -13.42
C GLN A 116 2.42 -2.99 -12.28
N VAL A 117 1.80 -2.58 -11.17
CA VAL A 117 2.51 -2.05 -10.01
C VAL A 117 1.94 -2.63 -8.72
N ALA A 118 2.84 -2.95 -7.80
CA ALA A 118 2.54 -3.32 -6.41
C ALA A 118 3.27 -2.34 -5.49
N VAL A 119 2.53 -1.76 -4.54
CA VAL A 119 3.06 -0.77 -3.59
C VAL A 119 2.79 -1.23 -2.16
N ALA A 120 3.77 -1.05 -1.29
CA ALA A 120 3.62 -1.21 0.15
C ALA A 120 4.13 0.04 0.87
N ILE A 121 3.34 0.54 1.81
CA ILE A 121 3.67 1.72 2.61
C ILE A 121 3.61 1.34 4.08
N ILE A 122 4.61 1.78 4.82
CA ILE A 122 4.63 1.79 6.28
C ILE A 122 4.83 3.25 6.70
N LEU A 123 3.87 3.79 7.45
CA LEU A 123 3.98 5.08 8.12
C LEU A 123 4.21 4.81 9.60
N GLU A 124 5.48 4.87 9.99
CA GLU A 124 5.88 4.62 11.37
C GLU A 124 5.28 5.66 12.31
N ASN A 125 4.72 5.19 13.42
CA ASN A 125 4.07 6.01 14.45
C ASN A 125 2.97 6.95 13.91
N GLY A 126 2.41 6.62 12.77
CA GLY A 126 1.43 7.43 12.03
C GLY A 126 0.02 7.43 12.61
N GLY A 127 -0.19 6.93 13.83
CA GLY A 127 -1.51 6.72 14.43
C GLY A 127 -2.44 7.94 14.45
N ALA A 128 -1.90 9.15 14.56
CA ALA A 128 -2.64 10.41 14.51
C ALA A 128 -2.34 11.25 13.25
N GLY A 129 -1.46 10.77 12.39
CA GLY A 129 -1.00 11.48 11.20
C GLY A 129 -1.93 11.34 9.99
N PRO A 130 -1.48 11.79 8.81
CA PRO A 130 -2.25 11.73 7.59
C PRO A 130 -2.66 10.31 7.25
N ALA A 131 -3.78 10.19 6.55
CA ALA A 131 -4.28 8.87 6.18
C ALA A 131 -3.36 8.23 5.13
N VAL A 132 -2.79 7.06 5.45
CA VAL A 132 -1.92 6.30 4.54
C VAL A 132 -2.58 6.03 3.18
N GLY A 133 -3.92 5.97 3.12
CA GLY A 133 -4.67 5.82 1.88
C GLY A 133 -4.53 7.01 0.93
N THR A 134 -4.41 8.24 1.45
CA THR A 134 -4.15 9.44 0.63
C THR A 134 -2.77 9.36 0.00
N ILE A 135 -1.75 8.97 0.78
CA ILE A 135 -0.38 8.80 0.28
C ILE A 135 -0.34 7.71 -0.80
N MET A 136 -0.99 6.56 -0.53
CA MET A 136 -1.08 5.47 -1.51
C MET A 136 -1.74 5.93 -2.81
N ARG A 137 -2.83 6.72 -2.72
CA ARG A 137 -3.51 7.25 -3.89
C ARG A 137 -2.59 8.17 -4.72
N GLN A 138 -1.86 9.07 -4.08
CA GLN A 138 -0.92 9.96 -4.75
C GLN A 138 0.20 9.19 -5.48
N ILE A 139 0.78 8.19 -4.83
CA ILE A 139 1.80 7.35 -5.44
C ILE A 139 1.26 6.61 -6.67
N LEU A 140 0.07 5.99 -6.54
CA LEU A 140 -0.54 5.27 -7.64
C LEU A 140 -0.95 6.20 -8.78
N ASP A 141 -1.49 7.39 -8.49
CA ASP A 141 -1.83 8.38 -9.52
C ASP A 141 -0.57 8.83 -10.28
N HIS A 142 0.52 9.11 -9.59
CA HIS A 142 1.79 9.45 -10.23
C HIS A 142 2.29 8.35 -11.18
N ILE A 143 2.27 7.09 -10.72
CA ILE A 143 2.73 5.96 -11.53
C ILE A 143 1.80 5.67 -12.71
N MET A 144 0.49 5.69 -12.48
CA MET A 144 -0.51 5.26 -13.47
C MET A 144 -0.89 6.35 -14.47
N LEU A 145 -0.81 7.61 -14.09
CA LEU A 145 -1.27 8.75 -14.89
C LEU A 145 -0.13 9.66 -15.36
N GLY A 146 1.08 9.50 -14.80
CA GLY A 146 2.23 10.34 -15.08
C GLY A 146 2.16 11.72 -14.43
N ASP A 147 3.21 12.53 -14.65
CA ASP A 147 3.39 13.85 -14.02
C ASP A 147 2.38 14.91 -14.47
N ASN A 148 1.60 14.66 -15.50
CA ASN A 148 0.61 15.60 -16.01
C ASN A 148 -0.69 15.66 -15.19
N ASN A 149 -0.80 14.82 -14.13
CA ASN A 149 -1.96 14.84 -13.24
C ASN A 149 -1.78 15.87 -12.13
N THR A 150 -2.11 17.13 -12.43
CA THR A 150 -2.09 18.25 -11.47
C THR A 150 -3.22 18.22 -10.43
N ASN A 151 -3.97 17.13 -10.31
CA ASN A 151 -4.99 16.93 -9.29
C ASN A 151 -4.42 16.41 -7.95
N LEU A 152 -3.18 16.76 -7.63
CA LEU A 152 -2.68 16.64 -6.26
C LEU A 152 -3.51 17.59 -5.40
N PRO A 153 -4.09 17.16 -4.28
CA PRO A 153 -4.69 18.07 -3.32
C PRO A 153 -3.60 19.05 -2.90
N THR A 154 -3.71 20.30 -3.36
CA THR A 154 -2.88 21.38 -2.88
C THR A 154 -3.24 21.59 -1.42
N GLU A 155 -2.25 21.36 -0.58
CA GLU A 155 -2.16 21.69 0.84
C GLU A 155 -3.15 21.05 1.82
N ASN A 156 -2.58 20.45 2.84
CA ASN A 156 -3.22 20.23 4.12
C ASN A 156 -3.80 21.55 4.63
N PRO A 157 -5.08 21.61 5.02
CA PRO A 157 -5.52 22.73 5.83
C PRO A 157 -4.66 22.73 7.10
N ALA A 158 -3.98 23.84 7.32
CA ALA A 158 -3.15 24.08 8.48
C ALA A 158 -3.83 23.57 9.75
N VAL A 159 -3.09 22.78 10.53
CA VAL A 159 -3.39 22.57 11.93
C VAL A 159 -3.32 23.96 12.57
N THR A 160 -4.46 24.61 12.72
CA THR A 160 -4.55 25.80 13.56
C THR A 160 -4.25 25.31 14.97
N ALA A 161 -3.07 25.69 15.45
CA ALA A 161 -2.75 25.64 16.85
C ALA A 161 -3.84 26.43 17.58
N GLY A 162 -4.72 25.75 18.29
CA GLY A 162 -5.62 26.37 19.24
C GLY A 162 -4.76 26.96 20.34
N GLU A 163 -4.76 28.27 20.41
CA GLU A 163 -4.22 29.02 21.53
C GLU A 163 -4.96 28.60 22.81
N ASP A 164 -4.18 28.20 23.81
CA ASP A 164 -4.62 28.02 25.20
C ASP A 164 -5.20 29.33 25.75
N GLN A 165 -6.40 29.28 26.27
CA GLN A 165 -6.88 30.08 27.40
C GLN A 165 -7.63 29.19 28.36
#